data_99fa48744629fdbe0c925a3fa8ba1dad
#
_entry.id   99fa48744629fdbe0c925a3fa8ba1dad
#
_cell.length_a   1.000
_cell.length_b   1.000
_cell.length_c   1.000
_cell.angle_alpha   90.00
_cell.angle_beta   90.00
_cell.angle_gamma   90.00
#
_symmetry.space_group_name_H-M   'P 1'
#
loop_
_entity.id
_entity.type
_entity.pdbx_description
1 polymer ?
#
loop_
_entity_poly.entity_id
_entity_poly.type
_entity_poly.pdbx_seq_one_letter_code
_entity_poly.pdbx_strand_id
1 'polypeptide(L)'
;LQGASPTTIEKEVEAELLSPIRGIVGLIKLVPAVIAEKEGRIYAYPLSTHSGALYTLYASDGFIVVPENTEYLAEGAKVSVRLFSENFKQRILFAGSHCPLAIHLLEKLKEKYPIKVLIAGSLTGINLVGRKVADIAGAHLYDSASGKYNIPYVEKYGYSNLVIVRGYLREQGFVYRKSLKVESFIDIIEKNLRFVNRNKGSGTRALIEELLKKEFEKHNVKVQELKNKIRGFEYEVKTHEAVGYLISRGVADVGVAIRYIAEKYNLGFTKISTEIYDFILSKDILSRKIGKELIQILDPSNLNKIIVRFPGYSIHEDSGKVVYEC
;
A
#
# COMPACT_ATOMS: atom_id res chain seq x y z
N LEU A 1 -21.35 -23.60 9.10
CA LEU A 1 -22.38 -23.86 8.07
C LEU A 1 -23.75 -23.99 8.70
N GLN A 2 -24.15 -22.99 9.48
CA GLN A 2 -25.44 -22.99 10.15
C GLN A 2 -26.49 -22.34 9.26
N GLY A 3 -27.40 -23.15 8.70
CA GLY A 3 -28.71 -22.70 8.24
C GLY A 3 -28.80 -21.86 6.96
N ALA A 4 -27.76 -21.75 6.16
CA ALA A 4 -27.89 -21.18 4.83
C ALA A 4 -28.55 -22.20 3.92
N SER A 5 -29.70 -21.83 3.34
CA SER A 5 -30.35 -22.63 2.30
C SER A 5 -29.37 -22.86 1.14
N PRO A 6 -29.26 -24.09 0.59
CA PRO A 6 -28.37 -24.37 -0.55
C PRO A 6 -28.75 -23.66 -1.85
N THR A 7 -29.74 -22.81 -1.84
CA THR A 7 -30.25 -22.05 -2.98
C THR A 7 -29.68 -20.64 -3.11
N THR A 8 -28.60 -20.28 -2.40
CA THR A 8 -27.87 -19.06 -2.73
C THR A 8 -27.11 -19.33 -4.03
N ILE A 9 -27.74 -19.03 -5.17
CA ILE A 9 -27.11 -19.05 -6.49
C ILE A 9 -25.90 -18.13 -6.39
N GLU A 10 -24.69 -18.72 -6.43
CA GLU A 10 -23.47 -17.94 -6.56
C GLU A 10 -23.60 -17.14 -7.84
N LYS A 11 -23.76 -15.82 -7.72
CA LYS A 11 -23.88 -14.97 -8.89
C LYS A 11 -22.53 -14.88 -9.57
N GLU A 12 -22.47 -15.38 -10.79
CA GLU A 12 -21.29 -15.32 -11.64
C GLU A 12 -21.38 -14.07 -12.55
N VAL A 13 -20.28 -13.32 -12.63
CA VAL A 13 -20.19 -12.13 -13.47
C VAL A 13 -18.88 -12.17 -14.27
N GLU A 14 -18.92 -11.61 -15.48
CA GLU A 14 -17.71 -11.37 -16.27
C GLU A 14 -17.05 -10.07 -15.81
N ALA A 15 -15.76 -10.09 -15.60
CA ALA A 15 -14.98 -8.91 -15.18
C ALA A 15 -13.67 -8.81 -15.97
N GLU A 16 -13.17 -7.59 -16.14
CA GLU A 16 -11.83 -7.32 -16.66
C GLU A 16 -10.78 -7.50 -15.56
N LEU A 17 -9.75 -8.29 -15.83
CA LEU A 17 -8.67 -8.57 -14.88
C LEU A 17 -7.71 -7.38 -14.79
N LEU A 18 -7.46 -6.89 -13.57
CA LEU A 18 -6.61 -5.71 -13.30
C LEU A 18 -5.14 -6.02 -12.98
N SER A 19 -4.79 -7.29 -12.85
CA SER A 19 -3.41 -7.72 -12.61
C SER A 19 -3.29 -9.19 -13.03
N PRO A 20 -2.16 -9.60 -13.63
CA PRO A 20 -2.05 -10.94 -14.18
C PRO A 20 -2.11 -12.04 -13.11
N ILE A 21 -2.62 -13.20 -13.50
CA ILE A 21 -2.72 -14.38 -12.65
C ILE A 21 -1.99 -15.57 -13.32
N ARG A 22 -1.17 -16.27 -12.54
CA ARG A 22 -0.66 -17.58 -12.94
C ARG A 22 -1.65 -18.66 -12.50
N GLY A 23 -2.10 -19.46 -13.45
CA GLY A 23 -2.87 -20.67 -13.21
C GLY A 23 -1.98 -21.86 -12.83
N ILE A 24 -2.61 -23.01 -12.70
CA ILE A 24 -1.94 -24.31 -12.48
C ILE A 24 -2.63 -25.30 -13.41
N VAL A 25 -1.91 -25.76 -14.44
CA VAL A 25 -2.46 -26.73 -15.39
C VAL A 25 -2.95 -27.97 -14.67
N GLY A 26 -4.16 -28.44 -15.00
CA GLY A 26 -4.81 -29.57 -14.36
C GLY A 26 -5.61 -29.25 -13.08
N LEU A 27 -5.62 -27.96 -12.64
CA LEU A 27 -6.38 -27.54 -11.47
C LEU A 27 -7.20 -26.28 -11.72
N ILE A 28 -8.48 -26.29 -11.34
CA ILE A 28 -9.26 -25.07 -11.24
C ILE A 28 -8.76 -24.29 -10.02
N LYS A 29 -8.30 -23.06 -10.25
CA LYS A 29 -7.79 -22.19 -9.18
C LYS A 29 -8.80 -21.10 -8.86
N LEU A 30 -9.20 -20.99 -7.59
CA LEU A 30 -10.03 -19.91 -7.06
C LEU A 30 -9.13 -18.83 -6.47
N VAL A 31 -9.16 -17.63 -7.05
CA VAL A 31 -8.34 -16.49 -6.61
C VAL A 31 -9.24 -15.43 -5.99
N PRO A 32 -9.12 -15.13 -4.68
CA PRO A 32 -9.88 -14.08 -4.03
C PRO A 32 -9.65 -12.74 -4.74
N ALA A 33 -10.69 -11.95 -4.94
CA ALA A 33 -10.60 -10.69 -5.65
C ALA A 33 -11.43 -9.57 -5.03
N VAL A 34 -10.95 -8.34 -5.15
CA VAL A 34 -11.74 -7.12 -4.96
C VAL A 34 -12.36 -6.75 -6.29
N ILE A 35 -13.67 -6.49 -6.27
CA ILE A 35 -14.45 -6.16 -7.47
C ILE A 35 -14.81 -4.68 -7.45
N ALA A 36 -14.73 -4.03 -8.58
CA ALA A 36 -15.20 -2.66 -8.78
C ALA A 36 -16.13 -2.59 -9.99
N GLU A 37 -17.18 -1.78 -9.90
CA GLU A 37 -18.04 -1.44 -11.04
C GLU A 37 -17.90 0.05 -11.33
N LYS A 38 -17.49 0.38 -12.53
CA LYS A 38 -17.33 1.75 -13.01
C LYS A 38 -17.80 1.88 -14.45
N GLU A 39 -18.64 2.86 -14.71
CA GLU A 39 -19.18 3.14 -16.06
C GLU A 39 -19.79 1.90 -16.74
N GLY A 40 -20.48 1.05 -15.96
CA GLY A 40 -21.10 -0.18 -16.46
C GLY A 40 -20.13 -1.34 -16.73
N ARG A 41 -18.84 -1.20 -16.42
CA ARG A 41 -17.83 -2.26 -16.53
C ARG A 41 -17.49 -2.81 -15.15
N ILE A 42 -17.29 -4.11 -15.10
CA ILE A 42 -16.85 -4.80 -13.87
C ILE A 42 -15.37 -5.11 -13.99
N TYR A 43 -14.62 -4.81 -12.95
CA TYR A 43 -13.18 -5.03 -12.83
C TYR A 43 -12.89 -5.95 -11.66
N ALA A 44 -11.91 -6.84 -11.82
CA ALA A 44 -11.47 -7.76 -10.78
C ALA A 44 -9.98 -7.58 -10.49
N TYR A 45 -9.64 -7.18 -9.24
CA TYR A 45 -8.27 -7.12 -8.76
C TYR A 45 -7.95 -8.37 -7.93
N PRO A 46 -7.06 -9.27 -8.40
CA PRO A 46 -6.71 -10.48 -7.69
C PRO A 46 -5.92 -10.17 -6.43
N LEU A 47 -6.31 -10.75 -5.31
CA LEU A 47 -5.57 -10.65 -4.08
C LEU A 47 -4.56 -11.79 -3.97
N SER A 48 -3.39 -11.50 -3.37
CA SER A 48 -2.34 -12.50 -3.17
C SER A 48 -2.82 -13.61 -2.24
N THR A 49 -2.74 -14.86 -2.69
CA THR A 49 -3.10 -16.03 -1.92
C THR A 49 -1.84 -16.70 -1.37
N HIS A 50 -1.74 -16.74 -0.04
CA HIS A 50 -0.82 -17.64 0.66
C HIS A 50 -1.66 -18.52 1.58
N SER A 51 -1.22 -19.75 1.82
CA SER A 51 -1.88 -20.63 2.78
C SER A 51 -2.00 -19.91 4.15
N GLY A 52 -3.22 -19.85 4.70
CA GLY A 52 -3.51 -19.16 5.96
C GLY A 52 -3.89 -17.68 5.84
N ALA A 53 -4.01 -17.13 4.64
CA ALA A 53 -4.40 -15.72 4.43
C ALA A 53 -5.91 -15.47 4.60
N LEU A 54 -6.48 -15.76 5.77
CA LEU A 54 -7.90 -15.51 6.09
C LEU A 54 -8.31 -14.06 5.86
N TYR A 55 -7.39 -13.10 6.13
CA TYR A 55 -7.62 -11.69 5.84
C TYR A 55 -7.93 -11.43 4.36
N THR A 56 -7.30 -12.16 3.45
CA THR A 56 -7.53 -12.03 2.01
C THR A 56 -8.97 -12.41 1.64
N LEU A 57 -9.52 -13.47 2.26
CA LEU A 57 -10.92 -13.85 2.08
C LEU A 57 -11.87 -12.77 2.62
N TYR A 58 -11.60 -12.26 3.81
CA TYR A 58 -12.40 -11.17 4.39
C TYR A 58 -12.35 -9.90 3.54
N ALA A 59 -11.20 -9.59 2.97
CA ALA A 59 -11.02 -8.41 2.11
C ALA A 59 -11.61 -8.58 0.70
N SER A 60 -11.88 -9.81 0.25
CA SER A 60 -12.41 -10.11 -1.09
C SER A 60 -13.93 -9.88 -1.20
N ASP A 61 -14.40 -9.82 -2.43
CA ASP A 61 -15.82 -9.72 -2.79
C ASP A 61 -16.31 -10.97 -3.52
N GLY A 62 -15.38 -11.83 -3.92
CA GLY A 62 -15.63 -13.06 -4.66
C GLY A 62 -14.33 -13.76 -5.04
N PHE A 63 -14.47 -14.80 -5.86
CA PHE A 63 -13.35 -15.56 -6.43
C PHE A 63 -13.32 -15.42 -7.95
N ILE A 64 -12.15 -15.05 -8.50
CA ILE A 64 -11.87 -15.27 -9.91
C ILE A 64 -11.69 -16.78 -10.11
N VAL A 65 -12.40 -17.34 -11.09
CA VAL A 65 -12.28 -18.74 -11.48
C VAL A 65 -11.25 -18.84 -12.59
N VAL A 66 -10.09 -19.44 -12.31
CA VAL A 66 -9.06 -19.71 -13.33
C VAL A 66 -9.24 -21.17 -13.78
N PRO A 67 -9.55 -21.41 -15.08
CA PRO A 67 -9.78 -22.76 -15.60
C PRO A 67 -8.53 -23.66 -15.51
N GLU A 68 -8.75 -24.96 -15.47
CA GLU A 68 -7.71 -25.98 -15.32
C GLU A 68 -6.68 -26.03 -16.47
N ASN A 69 -7.06 -25.55 -17.66
CA ASN A 69 -6.22 -25.53 -18.86
C ASN A 69 -5.46 -24.18 -19.02
N THR A 70 -5.43 -23.37 -17.97
CA THR A 70 -4.88 -22.00 -18.03
C THR A 70 -3.56 -21.92 -17.26
N GLU A 71 -2.47 -21.59 -17.94
CA GLU A 71 -1.18 -21.28 -17.28
C GLU A 71 -1.09 -19.81 -16.85
N TYR A 72 -1.67 -18.92 -17.65
CA TYR A 72 -1.52 -17.48 -17.45
C TYR A 72 -2.73 -16.71 -17.98
N LEU A 73 -3.21 -15.79 -17.18
CA LEU A 73 -4.18 -14.76 -17.56
C LEU A 73 -3.49 -13.41 -17.50
N ALA A 74 -3.44 -12.73 -18.64
CA ALA A 74 -2.87 -11.38 -18.72
C ALA A 74 -3.79 -10.34 -18.08
N GLU A 75 -3.24 -9.21 -17.67
CA GLU A 75 -4.02 -8.01 -17.36
C GLU A 75 -4.90 -7.63 -18.57
N GLY A 76 -6.14 -7.21 -18.32
CA GLY A 76 -7.15 -6.92 -19.35
C GLY A 76 -7.95 -8.14 -19.82
N ALA A 77 -7.56 -9.36 -19.46
CA ALA A 77 -8.32 -10.57 -19.82
C ALA A 77 -9.73 -10.55 -19.18
N LYS A 78 -10.72 -11.08 -19.90
CA LYS A 78 -12.04 -11.34 -19.34
C LYS A 78 -12.00 -12.59 -18.48
N VAL A 79 -12.50 -12.48 -17.28
CA VAL A 79 -12.51 -13.57 -16.29
C VAL A 79 -13.89 -13.73 -15.68
N SER A 80 -14.25 -14.98 -15.34
CA SER A 80 -15.45 -15.25 -14.57
C SER A 80 -15.16 -15.06 -13.09
N VAL A 81 -16.08 -14.37 -12.39
CA VAL A 81 -16.00 -14.11 -10.95
C VAL A 81 -17.26 -14.61 -10.26
N ARG A 82 -17.09 -15.50 -9.28
CA ARG A 82 -18.15 -15.91 -8.37
C ARG A 82 -18.20 -14.96 -7.19
N LEU A 83 -19.29 -14.21 -7.08
CA LEU A 83 -19.48 -13.17 -6.07
C LEU A 83 -20.02 -13.73 -4.75
N PHE A 84 -19.55 -13.18 -3.62
CA PHE A 84 -20.14 -13.46 -2.31
C PHE A 84 -21.44 -12.68 -2.10
N SER A 85 -21.52 -11.46 -2.69
CA SER A 85 -22.70 -10.59 -2.65
C SER A 85 -22.61 -9.52 -3.75
N GLU A 86 -23.70 -8.80 -3.99
CA GLU A 86 -23.71 -7.66 -4.94
C GLU A 86 -23.30 -6.32 -4.30
N ASN A 87 -22.83 -6.32 -3.06
CA ASN A 87 -22.48 -5.10 -2.32
C ASN A 87 -21.26 -4.32 -2.86
N PHE A 88 -20.63 -4.77 -3.94
CA PHE A 88 -19.55 -4.04 -4.61
C PHE A 88 -20.03 -2.87 -5.46
N LYS A 89 -21.32 -2.80 -5.77
CA LYS A 89 -21.92 -1.73 -6.56
C LYS A 89 -21.98 -0.42 -5.77
N GLN A 90 -21.80 0.69 -6.46
CA GLN A 90 -21.96 2.05 -5.92
C GLN A 90 -21.11 2.40 -4.69
N ARG A 91 -20.01 1.70 -4.44
CA ARG A 91 -19.09 2.03 -3.35
C ARG A 91 -17.91 2.85 -3.84
N ILE A 92 -17.28 3.57 -2.91
CA ILE A 92 -16.01 4.26 -3.11
C ILE A 92 -14.88 3.23 -2.96
N LEU A 93 -14.00 3.12 -3.94
CA LEU A 93 -12.82 2.27 -3.86
C LEU A 93 -11.58 3.13 -3.56
N PHE A 94 -11.01 2.95 -2.37
CA PHE A 94 -9.66 3.42 -2.08
C PHE A 94 -8.66 2.34 -2.48
N ALA A 95 -7.64 2.69 -3.28
CA ALA A 95 -6.54 1.79 -3.62
C ALA A 95 -5.21 2.50 -3.39
N GLY A 96 -4.26 1.88 -2.66
CA GLY A 96 -3.00 2.57 -2.43
C GLY A 96 -2.07 1.88 -1.45
N SER A 97 -1.11 2.65 -0.99
CA SER A 97 -0.14 2.20 0.00
C SER A 97 -0.76 2.07 1.39
N HIS A 98 -0.37 1.02 2.10
CA HIS A 98 -0.76 0.86 3.49
C HIS A 98 -0.17 1.97 4.37
N CYS A 99 -1.04 2.72 5.02
CA CYS A 99 -0.65 3.75 5.97
C CYS A 99 -1.65 3.77 7.15
N PRO A 100 -1.20 3.58 8.40
CA PRO A 100 -2.09 3.58 9.57
C PRO A 100 -2.95 4.84 9.70
N LEU A 101 -2.38 6.02 9.49
CA LEU A 101 -3.15 7.27 9.53
C LEU A 101 -4.17 7.35 8.39
N ALA A 102 -3.80 6.98 7.15
CA ALA A 102 -4.75 6.96 6.03
C ALA A 102 -5.93 6.02 6.32
N ILE A 103 -5.66 4.82 6.83
CA ILE A 103 -6.72 3.88 7.20
C ILE A 103 -7.64 4.49 8.27
N HIS A 104 -7.07 5.12 9.30
CA HIS A 104 -7.87 5.79 10.33
C HIS A 104 -8.75 6.93 9.77
N LEU A 105 -8.24 7.73 8.84
CA LEU A 105 -9.02 8.79 8.17
C LEU A 105 -10.15 8.19 7.32
N LEU A 106 -9.86 7.10 6.60
CA LEU A 106 -10.87 6.40 5.82
C LEU A 106 -11.94 5.74 6.69
N GLU A 107 -11.59 5.19 7.87
CA GLU A 107 -12.59 4.66 8.81
C GLU A 107 -13.58 5.74 9.28
N LYS A 108 -13.13 6.97 9.52
CA LYS A 108 -14.01 8.10 9.81
C LYS A 108 -14.97 8.43 8.64
N LEU A 109 -14.48 8.33 7.41
CA LEU A 109 -15.33 8.53 6.23
C LEU A 109 -16.30 7.36 6.01
N LYS A 110 -15.91 6.14 6.39
CA LYS A 110 -16.79 4.95 6.30
C LYS A 110 -18.07 5.06 7.15
N GLU A 111 -18.07 5.88 8.19
CA GLU A 111 -19.28 6.14 8.96
C GLU A 111 -20.41 6.74 8.10
N LYS A 112 -20.07 7.38 6.98
CA LYS A 112 -21.00 8.07 6.08
C LYS A 112 -21.05 7.51 4.66
N TYR A 113 -19.99 6.83 4.23
CA TYR A 113 -19.82 6.37 2.85
C TYR A 113 -19.43 4.88 2.80
N PRO A 114 -19.98 4.11 1.86
CA PRO A 114 -19.56 2.73 1.64
C PRO A 114 -18.16 2.70 0.98
N ILE A 115 -17.10 2.67 1.79
CA ILE A 115 -15.71 2.66 1.31
C ILE A 115 -15.12 1.25 1.40
N LYS A 116 -14.58 0.75 0.31
CA LYS A 116 -13.71 -0.43 0.26
C LYS A 116 -12.25 0.01 0.19
N VAL A 117 -11.42 -0.60 1.01
CA VAL A 117 -9.97 -0.35 1.02
C VAL A 117 -9.23 -1.50 0.37
N LEU A 118 -8.44 -1.20 -0.65
CA LEU A 118 -7.54 -2.11 -1.36
C LEU A 118 -6.09 -1.68 -1.12
N ILE A 119 -5.32 -2.48 -0.41
CA ILE A 119 -3.88 -2.24 -0.23
C ILE A 119 -3.12 -2.83 -1.41
N ALA A 120 -2.87 -2.00 -2.43
CA ALA A 120 -2.24 -2.38 -3.69
C ALA A 120 -0.85 -1.75 -3.90
N GLY A 121 -0.43 -0.84 -3.00
CA GLY A 121 0.77 -0.03 -3.15
C GLY A 121 0.53 1.28 -3.93
N SER A 122 1.44 2.24 -3.78
CA SER A 122 1.29 3.60 -4.32
C SER A 122 1.13 3.62 -5.84
N LEU A 123 2.01 2.92 -6.56
CA LEU A 123 2.04 2.95 -8.02
C LEU A 123 0.77 2.34 -8.62
N THR A 124 0.35 1.18 -8.09
CA THR A 124 -0.91 0.53 -8.50
C THR A 124 -2.11 1.41 -8.17
N GLY A 125 -2.11 2.07 -7.00
CA GLY A 125 -3.17 3.00 -6.61
C GLY A 125 -3.33 4.16 -7.60
N ILE A 126 -2.23 4.84 -7.97
CA ILE A 126 -2.22 5.91 -8.96
C ILE A 126 -2.78 5.39 -10.31
N ASN A 127 -2.32 4.22 -10.74
CA ASN A 127 -2.78 3.61 -12.00
C ASN A 127 -4.28 3.31 -11.98
N LEU A 128 -4.80 2.73 -10.89
CA LEU A 128 -6.23 2.40 -10.78
C LEU A 128 -7.12 3.65 -10.76
N VAL A 129 -6.68 4.75 -10.13
CA VAL A 129 -7.42 6.03 -10.16
C VAL A 129 -7.36 6.64 -11.56
N GLY A 130 -6.17 6.64 -12.20
CA GLY A 130 -6.02 7.15 -13.57
C GLY A 130 -6.86 6.40 -14.60
N ARG A 131 -7.05 5.10 -14.41
CA ARG A 131 -7.96 4.24 -15.22
C ARG A 131 -9.43 4.33 -14.79
N LYS A 132 -9.76 5.19 -13.86
CA LYS A 132 -11.11 5.36 -13.28
C LYS A 132 -11.69 4.10 -12.63
N VAL A 133 -10.87 3.15 -12.21
CA VAL A 133 -11.28 1.94 -11.49
C VAL A 133 -11.39 2.21 -9.99
N ALA A 134 -10.40 2.90 -9.41
CA ALA A 134 -10.47 3.39 -8.03
C ALA A 134 -10.87 4.87 -8.00
N ASP A 135 -11.41 5.31 -6.87
CA ASP A 135 -11.86 6.67 -6.65
C ASP A 135 -10.80 7.53 -5.97
N ILE A 136 -10.05 6.94 -5.05
CA ILE A 136 -9.03 7.61 -4.24
C ILE A 136 -7.82 6.70 -4.15
N ALA A 137 -6.63 7.25 -4.34
CA ALA A 137 -5.38 6.53 -4.04
C ALA A 137 -4.59 7.23 -2.94
N GLY A 138 -3.85 6.44 -2.16
CA GLY A 138 -2.87 6.94 -1.21
C GLY A 138 -1.45 6.59 -1.68
N ALA A 139 -0.57 7.59 -1.79
CA ALA A 139 0.76 7.40 -2.34
C ALA A 139 1.85 8.21 -1.62
N HIS A 140 3.10 7.71 -1.73
CA HIS A 140 4.30 8.35 -1.15
C HIS A 140 5.55 8.01 -1.98
N LEU A 141 5.46 8.17 -3.29
CA LEU A 141 6.56 7.87 -4.22
C LEU A 141 7.47 9.08 -4.35
N TYR A 142 8.71 8.93 -3.95
CA TYR A 142 9.75 9.93 -4.13
C TYR A 142 10.44 9.76 -5.48
N ASP A 143 10.60 10.84 -6.22
CA ASP A 143 11.40 10.89 -7.44
C ASP A 143 12.71 11.62 -7.17
N SER A 144 13.81 10.89 -7.19
CA SER A 144 15.13 11.43 -6.87
C SER A 144 15.67 12.41 -7.92
N ALA A 145 15.16 12.36 -9.16
CA ALA A 145 15.58 13.26 -10.23
C ALA A 145 15.01 14.66 -10.05
N SER A 146 13.75 14.77 -9.65
CA SER A 146 13.07 16.07 -9.44
C SER A 146 13.02 16.51 -7.97
N GLY A 147 13.31 15.61 -7.02
CA GLY A 147 13.14 15.89 -5.58
C GLY A 147 11.69 15.96 -5.13
N LYS A 148 10.72 15.58 -5.97
CA LYS A 148 9.28 15.70 -5.71
C LYS A 148 8.64 14.36 -5.36
N TYR A 149 7.55 14.44 -4.59
CA TYR A 149 6.70 13.29 -4.29
C TYR A 149 5.51 13.21 -5.24
N ASN A 150 5.13 12.02 -5.67
CA ASN A 150 3.91 11.62 -6.37
C ASN A 150 3.64 12.30 -7.72
N ILE A 151 3.86 13.62 -7.85
CA ILE A 151 3.59 14.40 -9.08
C ILE A 151 4.28 13.78 -10.31
N PRO A 152 5.60 13.49 -10.31
CA PRO A 152 6.28 12.96 -11.50
C PRO A 152 5.70 11.63 -11.97
N TYR A 153 5.14 10.84 -11.06
CA TYR A 153 4.52 9.56 -11.42
C TYR A 153 3.15 9.74 -12.07
N VAL A 154 2.36 10.74 -11.64
CA VAL A 154 1.08 11.07 -12.29
C VAL A 154 1.35 11.63 -13.69
N GLU A 155 2.31 12.54 -13.84
CA GLU A 155 2.72 13.11 -15.12
C GLU A 155 3.22 12.04 -16.09
N LYS A 156 4.08 11.12 -15.63
CA LYS A 156 4.65 10.04 -16.45
C LYS A 156 3.59 9.14 -17.08
N TYR A 157 2.48 8.90 -16.42
CA TYR A 157 1.39 8.08 -16.95
C TYR A 157 0.46 8.85 -17.91
N GLY A 158 0.54 10.19 -17.95
CA GLY A 158 -0.26 11.01 -18.86
C GLY A 158 -1.76 10.94 -18.59
N TYR A 159 -2.17 10.62 -17.37
CA TYR A 159 -3.58 10.65 -16.99
C TYR A 159 -4.07 12.09 -16.92
N SER A 160 -5.29 12.32 -17.39
CA SER A 160 -6.03 13.57 -17.25
C SER A 160 -7.11 13.46 -16.18
N ASN A 161 -7.62 14.60 -15.70
CA ASN A 161 -8.70 14.68 -14.75
C ASN A 161 -8.32 14.13 -13.35
N LEU A 162 -7.04 14.22 -12.98
CA LEU A 162 -6.55 13.87 -11.65
C LEU A 162 -6.14 15.10 -10.85
N VAL A 163 -6.29 14.99 -9.54
CA VAL A 163 -5.76 15.96 -8.58
C VAL A 163 -4.96 15.24 -7.50
N ILE A 164 -3.92 15.90 -7.01
CA ILE A 164 -3.18 15.49 -5.83
C ILE A 164 -3.52 16.43 -4.70
N VAL A 165 -4.13 15.89 -3.66
CA VAL A 165 -4.36 16.59 -2.40
C VAL A 165 -3.23 16.25 -1.45
N ARG A 166 -2.53 17.25 -0.94
CA ARG A 166 -1.48 17.10 0.06
C ARG A 166 -2.05 16.48 1.32
N GLY A 167 -1.49 15.36 1.75
CA GLY A 167 -1.88 14.73 2.98
C GLY A 167 -1.04 15.21 4.17
N TYR A 168 0.03 14.49 4.50
CA TYR A 168 0.82 14.73 5.69
C TYR A 168 2.25 14.18 5.54
N LEU A 169 3.08 14.53 6.50
CA LEU A 169 4.44 14.01 6.62
C LEU A 169 4.47 12.79 7.56
N ARG A 170 5.38 11.85 7.28
CA ARG A 170 5.66 10.72 8.17
C ARG A 170 7.16 10.40 8.20
N GLU A 171 7.66 10.05 9.38
CA GLU A 171 9.06 9.70 9.58
C GLU A 171 9.31 8.23 9.24
N GLN A 172 10.35 7.97 8.46
CA GLN A 172 10.92 6.64 8.23
C GLN A 172 12.31 6.53 8.86
N GLY A 173 12.65 5.35 9.34
CA GLY A 173 13.94 5.11 9.96
C GLY A 173 14.25 3.65 10.22
N PHE A 174 15.42 3.42 10.78
CA PHE A 174 15.77 2.13 11.35
C PHE A 174 14.89 1.86 12.57
N VAL A 175 14.27 0.69 12.59
CA VAL A 175 13.51 0.16 13.71
C VAL A 175 14.25 -1.06 14.24
N TYR A 176 14.52 -1.11 15.55
CA TYR A 176 15.37 -2.14 16.15
C TYR A 176 14.98 -2.43 17.60
N ARG A 177 15.42 -3.54 18.15
CA ARG A 177 15.20 -3.85 19.58
C ARG A 177 15.82 -2.77 20.45
N LYS A 178 15.11 -2.29 21.49
CA LYS A 178 15.56 -1.17 22.35
C LYS A 178 16.95 -1.34 22.97
N SER A 179 17.41 -2.59 23.13
CA SER A 179 18.75 -2.88 23.63
C SER A 179 19.87 -2.57 22.63
N LEU A 180 19.50 -2.24 21.41
CA LEU A 180 20.43 -1.92 20.32
C LEU A 180 20.38 -0.41 20.02
N LYS A 181 21.43 0.09 19.35
CA LYS A 181 21.46 1.39 18.70
C LYS A 181 21.95 1.17 17.28
N VAL A 182 21.17 1.58 16.29
CA VAL A 182 21.47 1.42 14.87
C VAL A 182 21.28 2.75 14.17
N GLU A 183 22.33 3.26 13.53
CA GLU A 183 22.36 4.55 12.84
C GLU A 183 22.69 4.41 11.33
N SER A 184 23.27 3.26 10.94
CA SER A 184 23.71 3.00 9.56
C SER A 184 23.60 1.51 9.21
N PHE A 185 23.79 1.18 7.93
CA PHE A 185 23.95 -0.22 7.50
C PHE A 185 25.28 -0.83 7.95
N ILE A 186 26.30 0.01 8.18
CA ILE A 186 27.58 -0.45 8.73
C ILE A 186 27.37 -0.99 10.15
N ASP A 187 26.60 -0.30 10.99
CA ASP A 187 26.24 -0.83 12.33
C ASP A 187 25.59 -2.21 12.25
N ILE A 188 24.71 -2.44 11.25
CA ILE A 188 24.03 -3.73 11.06
C ILE A 188 25.06 -4.82 10.74
N ILE A 189 26.03 -4.52 9.88
CA ILE A 189 27.08 -5.46 9.48
C ILE A 189 28.05 -5.74 10.64
N GLU A 190 28.60 -4.71 11.27
CA GLU A 190 29.56 -4.82 12.35
C GLU A 190 29.03 -5.57 13.58
N LYS A 191 27.76 -5.31 13.93
CA LYS A 191 27.05 -5.98 15.03
C LYS A 191 26.44 -7.32 14.61
N ASN A 192 26.62 -7.77 13.35
CA ASN A 192 26.04 -9.00 12.78
C ASN A 192 24.54 -9.17 13.03
N LEU A 193 23.77 -8.07 12.87
CA LEU A 193 22.34 -8.04 13.15
C LEU A 193 21.53 -8.70 12.03
N ARG A 194 20.45 -9.39 12.43
CA ARG A 194 19.47 -9.97 11.47
C ARG A 194 18.57 -8.86 10.96
N PHE A 195 18.71 -8.53 9.69
CA PHE A 195 17.91 -7.52 9.02
C PHE A 195 16.63 -8.13 8.44
N VAL A 196 15.51 -7.44 8.55
CA VAL A 196 14.28 -7.72 7.79
C VAL A 196 14.04 -6.60 6.80
N ASN A 197 13.92 -6.98 5.53
CA ASN A 197 13.78 -6.04 4.42
C ASN A 197 12.31 -5.83 4.03
N ARG A 198 12.08 -4.81 3.22
CA ARG A 198 10.81 -4.57 2.54
C ARG A 198 10.85 -5.14 1.12
N ASN A 199 9.69 -5.57 0.66
CA ASN A 199 9.54 -6.13 -0.69
C ASN A 199 9.98 -5.16 -1.78
N LYS A 200 10.52 -5.69 -2.86
CA LYS A 200 10.85 -4.94 -4.08
C LYS A 200 9.62 -4.18 -4.59
N GLY A 201 9.83 -2.95 -5.06
CA GLY A 201 8.75 -2.05 -5.52
C GLY A 201 8.07 -1.23 -4.41
N SER A 202 8.41 -1.42 -3.12
CA SER A 202 7.95 -0.50 -2.07
C SER A 202 8.83 0.75 -1.98
N GLY A 203 8.25 1.91 -1.63
CA GLY A 203 9.01 3.14 -1.42
C GLY A 203 10.09 3.02 -0.34
N THR A 204 9.82 2.25 0.72
CA THR A 204 10.82 1.96 1.77
C THR A 204 11.98 1.13 1.22
N ARG A 205 11.74 0.19 0.28
CA ARG A 205 12.83 -0.54 -0.37
C ARG A 205 13.68 0.39 -1.25
N ALA A 206 13.06 1.32 -1.96
CA ALA A 206 13.79 2.33 -2.72
C ALA A 206 14.69 3.19 -1.81
N LEU A 207 14.17 3.62 -0.65
CA LEU A 207 14.96 4.32 0.36
C LEU A 207 16.16 3.48 0.86
N ILE A 208 15.95 2.20 1.15
CA ILE A 208 17.03 1.28 1.56
C ILE A 208 18.13 1.18 0.49
N GLU A 209 17.74 1.03 -0.79
CA GLU A 209 18.69 0.96 -1.90
C GLU A 209 19.47 2.28 -2.06
N GLU A 210 18.83 3.42 -1.88
CA GLU A 210 19.48 4.74 -1.91
C GLU A 210 20.48 4.91 -0.75
N LEU A 211 20.10 4.49 0.46
CA LEU A 211 21.01 4.53 1.61
C LEU A 211 22.24 3.65 1.40
N LEU A 212 22.06 2.44 0.89
CA LEU A 212 23.18 1.55 0.58
C LEU A 212 24.11 2.16 -0.47
N LYS A 213 23.55 2.87 -1.47
CA LYS A 213 24.33 3.58 -2.47
C LYS A 213 25.15 4.71 -1.84
N LYS A 214 24.57 5.50 -0.94
CA LYS A 214 25.27 6.56 -0.20
C LYS A 214 26.38 5.98 0.72
N GLU A 215 26.12 4.85 1.37
CA GLU A 215 27.13 4.16 2.18
C GLU A 215 28.29 3.63 1.29
N PHE A 216 27.97 3.14 0.07
CA PHE A 216 29.00 2.76 -0.91
C PHE A 216 29.92 3.93 -1.25
N GLU A 217 29.32 5.09 -1.62
CA GLU A 217 30.07 6.29 -1.98
C GLU A 217 30.98 6.75 -0.84
N LYS A 218 30.51 6.64 0.41
CA LYS A 218 31.24 7.04 1.60
C LYS A 218 32.40 6.09 1.96
N HIS A 219 32.23 4.79 1.75
CA HIS A 219 33.19 3.74 2.19
C HIS A 219 33.94 3.07 1.05
N ASN A 220 33.69 3.47 -0.20
CA ASN A 220 34.29 2.91 -1.42
C ASN A 220 34.15 1.36 -1.53
N VAL A 221 33.00 0.82 -1.14
CA VAL A 221 32.65 -0.61 -1.20
C VAL A 221 31.51 -0.82 -2.16
N LYS A 222 31.55 -1.83 -3.03
CA LYS A 222 30.46 -2.09 -3.97
C LYS A 222 29.14 -2.38 -3.25
N VAL A 223 28.04 -1.79 -3.72
CA VAL A 223 26.69 -1.96 -3.15
C VAL A 223 26.31 -3.44 -2.98
N GLN A 224 26.68 -4.28 -3.97
CA GLN A 224 26.39 -5.71 -3.90
C GLN A 224 27.17 -6.41 -2.77
N GLU A 225 28.39 -5.99 -2.50
CA GLU A 225 29.18 -6.51 -1.39
C GLU A 225 28.57 -6.15 -0.03
N LEU A 226 28.06 -4.91 0.12
CA LEU A 226 27.31 -4.50 1.32
C LEU A 226 26.06 -5.35 1.52
N LYS A 227 25.28 -5.54 0.46
CA LYS A 227 24.07 -6.39 0.51
C LYS A 227 24.37 -7.80 0.98
N ASN A 228 25.44 -8.40 0.46
CA ASN A 228 25.86 -9.75 0.81
C ASN A 228 26.32 -9.88 2.28
N LYS A 229 26.84 -8.79 2.86
CA LYS A 229 27.26 -8.76 4.27
C LYS A 229 26.09 -8.55 5.25
N ILE A 230 24.94 -8.04 4.78
CA ILE A 230 23.78 -7.82 5.63
C ILE A 230 23.01 -9.13 5.79
N ARG A 231 23.11 -9.74 6.96
CA ARG A 231 22.40 -10.97 7.28
C ARG A 231 20.88 -10.77 7.20
N GLY A 232 20.19 -11.51 6.35
CA GLY A 232 18.73 -11.45 6.16
C GLY A 232 18.29 -10.38 5.14
N PHE A 233 19.19 -9.80 4.33
CA PHE A 233 18.82 -8.81 3.32
C PHE A 233 17.77 -9.31 2.32
N GLU A 234 17.76 -10.61 2.00
CA GLU A 234 16.77 -11.23 1.10
C GLU A 234 15.48 -11.66 1.82
N TYR A 235 15.41 -11.50 3.14
CA TYR A 235 14.18 -11.79 3.90
C TYR A 235 13.23 -10.60 3.83
N GLU A 236 12.26 -10.67 2.93
CA GLU A 236 11.36 -9.58 2.58
C GLU A 236 9.97 -9.71 3.21
N VAL A 237 9.41 -8.59 3.65
CA VAL A 237 8.03 -8.48 4.12
C VAL A 237 7.28 -7.32 3.45
N LYS A 238 5.95 -7.47 3.30
CA LYS A 238 5.12 -6.53 2.52
C LYS A 238 4.69 -5.28 3.28
N THR A 239 4.73 -5.26 4.61
CA THR A 239 4.17 -4.16 5.41
C THR A 239 5.15 -3.66 6.47
N HIS A 240 5.03 -2.39 6.88
CA HIS A 240 5.75 -1.85 8.02
C HIS A 240 5.40 -2.60 9.31
N GLU A 241 4.13 -3.03 9.43
CA GLU A 241 3.63 -3.82 10.55
C GLU A 241 4.39 -5.14 10.72
N ALA A 242 4.62 -5.85 9.61
CA ALA A 242 5.37 -7.10 9.63
C ALA A 242 6.84 -6.89 10.08
N VAL A 243 7.46 -5.76 9.71
CA VAL A 243 8.80 -5.40 10.18
C VAL A 243 8.82 -5.29 11.71
N GLY A 244 7.92 -4.46 12.27
CA GLY A 244 7.83 -4.26 13.72
C GLY A 244 7.50 -5.55 14.48
N TYR A 245 6.57 -6.34 13.97
CA TYR A 245 6.19 -7.63 14.56
C TYR A 245 7.38 -8.61 14.63
N LEU A 246 8.12 -8.79 13.53
CA LEU A 246 9.25 -9.72 13.51
C LEU A 246 10.37 -9.29 14.44
N ILE A 247 10.63 -7.99 14.57
CA ILE A 247 11.62 -7.46 15.49
C ILE A 247 11.16 -7.65 16.94
N SER A 248 9.89 -7.36 17.24
CA SER A 248 9.33 -7.53 18.58
C SER A 248 9.34 -8.99 19.06
N ARG A 249 9.24 -9.94 18.11
CA ARG A 249 9.32 -11.38 18.38
C ARG A 249 10.74 -11.94 18.36
N GLY A 250 11.77 -11.11 18.13
CA GLY A 250 13.15 -11.55 18.09
C GLY A 250 13.52 -12.42 16.88
N VAL A 251 12.67 -12.47 15.85
CA VAL A 251 12.97 -13.15 14.57
C VAL A 251 13.99 -12.33 13.78
N ALA A 252 13.85 -11.01 13.78
CA ALA A 252 14.82 -10.04 13.27
C ALA A 252 15.32 -9.13 14.41
N ASP A 253 16.41 -8.44 14.16
CA ASP A 253 17.00 -7.49 15.11
C ASP A 253 16.76 -6.04 14.71
N VAL A 254 16.67 -5.79 13.39
CA VAL A 254 16.52 -4.46 12.80
C VAL A 254 15.84 -4.54 11.42
N GLY A 255 15.19 -3.45 11.03
CA GLY A 255 14.62 -3.23 9.70
C GLY A 255 14.36 -1.74 9.47
N VAL A 256 13.76 -1.39 8.32
CA VAL A 256 13.36 -0.01 8.04
C VAL A 256 11.84 0.09 8.00
N ALA A 257 11.28 0.96 8.80
CA ALA A 257 9.84 1.20 8.87
C ALA A 257 9.52 2.65 9.31
N ILE A 258 8.24 2.98 9.36
CA ILE A 258 7.76 4.26 9.88
C ILE A 258 7.85 4.28 11.43
N ARG A 259 8.10 5.46 12.01
CA ARG A 259 8.23 5.65 13.47
C ARG A 259 7.03 5.12 14.25
N TYR A 260 5.83 5.29 13.74
CA TYR A 260 4.60 4.76 14.35
C TYR A 260 4.72 3.26 14.72
N ILE A 261 5.37 2.48 13.88
CA ILE A 261 5.56 1.03 14.11
C ILE A 261 6.56 0.79 15.25
N ALA A 262 7.63 1.57 15.33
CA ALA A 262 8.57 1.46 16.44
C ALA A 262 7.87 1.75 17.78
N GLU A 263 7.08 2.81 17.86
CA GLU A 263 6.32 3.16 19.07
C GLU A 263 5.27 2.09 19.42
N LYS A 264 4.50 1.61 18.41
CA LYS A 264 3.47 0.59 18.61
C LYS A 264 4.02 -0.71 19.21
N TYR A 265 5.22 -1.12 18.80
CA TYR A 265 5.87 -2.35 19.28
C TYR A 265 6.91 -2.12 20.37
N ASN A 266 7.00 -0.91 20.92
CA ASN A 266 7.96 -0.53 21.95
C ASN A 266 9.42 -0.82 21.55
N LEU A 267 9.79 -0.46 20.31
CA LEU A 267 11.10 -0.65 19.67
C LEU A 267 11.91 0.65 19.66
N GLY A 268 13.22 0.53 19.43
CA GLY A 268 14.09 1.67 19.16
C GLY A 268 13.86 2.22 17.75
N PHE A 269 14.14 3.52 17.56
CA PHE A 269 13.98 4.20 16.28
C PHE A 269 15.11 5.21 16.06
N THR A 270 15.73 5.16 14.88
CA THR A 270 16.63 6.20 14.36
C THR A 270 16.07 6.73 13.06
N LYS A 271 15.71 8.01 13.05
CA LYS A 271 15.14 8.66 11.86
C LYS A 271 16.15 8.71 10.72
N ILE A 272 15.70 8.34 9.53
CA ILE A 272 16.45 8.42 8.27
C ILE A 272 15.90 9.57 7.41
N SER A 273 14.58 9.60 7.22
CA SER A 273 13.92 10.54 6.32
C SER A 273 12.52 10.92 6.81
N THR A 274 12.02 11.96 6.22
CA THR A 274 10.58 12.32 6.26
C THR A 274 10.04 12.22 4.87
N GLU A 275 8.93 11.52 4.69
CA GLU A 275 8.26 11.36 3.41
C GLU A 275 6.88 12.02 3.42
N ILE A 276 6.41 12.37 2.23
CA ILE A 276 5.08 12.94 2.01
C ILE A 276 4.13 11.84 1.60
N TYR A 277 3.00 11.74 2.29
CA TYR A 277 1.88 10.90 1.89
C TYR A 277 0.75 11.77 1.37
N ASP A 278 0.36 11.58 0.10
CA ASP A 278 -0.69 12.32 -0.59
C ASP A 278 -1.88 11.44 -0.94
N PHE A 279 -3.00 12.11 -1.21
CA PHE A 279 -4.20 11.50 -1.77
C PHE A 279 -4.38 11.94 -3.22
N ILE A 280 -4.49 10.97 -4.13
CA ILE A 280 -4.74 11.18 -5.55
C ILE A 280 -6.18 10.78 -5.84
N LEU A 281 -6.93 11.64 -6.50
CA LEU A 281 -8.34 11.40 -6.83
C LEU A 281 -8.72 12.07 -8.16
N SER A 282 -9.83 11.66 -8.76
CA SER A 282 -10.37 12.38 -9.91
C SER A 282 -11.01 13.69 -9.50
N LYS A 283 -11.05 14.67 -10.41
CA LYS A 283 -11.77 15.94 -10.20
C LYS A 283 -13.25 15.70 -9.86
N ASP A 284 -13.84 14.65 -10.42
CA ASP A 284 -15.23 14.29 -10.14
C ASP A 284 -15.43 13.88 -8.68
N ILE A 285 -14.52 13.08 -8.14
CA ILE A 285 -14.55 12.71 -6.72
C ILE A 285 -14.28 13.90 -5.82
N LEU A 286 -13.34 14.77 -6.21
CA LEU A 286 -13.05 15.99 -5.47
C LEU A 286 -14.28 16.90 -5.34
N SER A 287 -15.07 17.03 -6.40
CA SER A 287 -16.29 17.87 -6.42
C SER A 287 -17.42 17.29 -5.55
N ARG A 288 -17.44 15.98 -5.31
CA ARG A 288 -18.46 15.31 -4.49
C ARG A 288 -18.25 15.60 -3.00
N LYS A 289 -19.28 15.34 -2.22
CA LYS A 289 -19.26 15.55 -0.75
C LYS A 289 -18.12 14.81 -0.06
N ILE A 290 -17.81 13.58 -0.48
CA ILE A 290 -16.69 12.80 0.08
C ILE A 290 -15.34 13.46 -0.16
N GLY A 291 -15.08 14.01 -1.35
CA GLY A 291 -13.83 14.73 -1.66
C GLY A 291 -13.67 15.97 -0.80
N LYS A 292 -14.75 16.74 -0.62
CA LYS A 292 -14.77 17.92 0.26
C LYS A 292 -14.52 17.54 1.72
N GLU A 293 -15.13 16.46 2.21
CA GLU A 293 -14.91 15.96 3.57
C GLU A 293 -13.48 15.43 3.75
N LEU A 294 -12.90 14.79 2.75
CA LEU A 294 -11.49 14.39 2.80
C LEU A 294 -10.58 15.60 2.94
N ILE A 295 -10.76 16.65 2.13
CA ILE A 295 -10.03 17.91 2.27
C ILE A 295 -10.21 18.50 3.67
N GLN A 296 -11.44 18.56 4.17
CA GLN A 296 -11.75 19.09 5.49
C GLN A 296 -11.07 18.31 6.63
N ILE A 297 -10.98 16.98 6.51
CA ILE A 297 -10.26 16.14 7.50
C ILE A 297 -8.75 16.39 7.42
N LEU A 298 -8.22 16.64 6.22
CA LEU A 298 -6.79 16.92 5.99
C LEU A 298 -6.41 18.36 6.31
N ASP A 299 -7.36 19.26 6.50
CA ASP A 299 -7.08 20.64 6.94
C ASP A 299 -6.26 20.63 8.25
N PRO A 300 -5.20 21.44 8.37
CA PRO A 300 -4.31 21.46 9.52
C PRO A 300 -5.03 21.52 10.87
N SER A 301 -6.12 22.30 10.98
CA SER A 301 -6.87 22.46 12.24
C SER A 301 -7.59 21.19 12.69
N ASN A 302 -8.06 20.38 11.75
CA ASN A 302 -8.74 19.11 12.01
C ASN A 302 -7.74 17.96 12.11
N LEU A 303 -6.77 17.92 11.20
CA LEU A 303 -5.75 16.88 11.15
C LEU A 303 -4.91 16.86 12.43
N ASN A 304 -4.62 18.03 13.02
CA ASN A 304 -3.85 18.15 14.26
C ASN A 304 -4.50 17.38 15.42
N LYS A 305 -5.83 17.39 15.53
CA LYS A 305 -6.58 16.67 16.56
C LYS A 305 -6.46 15.14 16.45
N ILE A 306 -6.15 14.66 15.25
CA ILE A 306 -6.03 13.23 14.93
C ILE A 306 -4.58 12.77 15.06
N ILE A 307 -3.65 13.56 14.48
CA ILE A 307 -2.26 13.18 14.27
C ILE A 307 -1.49 13.00 15.59
N VAL A 308 -1.92 13.63 16.66
CA VAL A 308 -1.35 13.49 18.02
C VAL A 308 -1.35 12.04 18.52
N ARG A 309 -2.22 11.19 17.97
CA ARG A 309 -2.29 9.76 18.29
C ARG A 309 -1.37 8.91 17.40
N PHE A 310 -0.66 9.53 16.47
CA PHE A 310 0.16 8.86 15.47
C PHE A 310 1.62 9.36 15.58
N PRO A 311 2.43 8.81 16.48
CA PRO A 311 3.84 9.20 16.63
C PRO A 311 4.60 9.11 15.31
N GLY A 312 5.41 10.12 15.00
CA GLY A 312 6.18 10.21 13.76
C GLY A 312 5.41 10.72 12.54
N TYR A 313 4.16 11.14 12.75
CA TYR A 313 3.41 11.91 11.73
C TYR A 313 3.40 13.38 12.08
N SER A 314 3.40 14.23 11.07
CA SER A 314 3.29 15.69 11.23
C SER A 314 2.52 16.31 10.07
N ILE A 315 2.03 17.52 10.31
CA ILE A 315 1.30 18.28 9.31
C ILE A 315 2.31 18.87 8.31
N HIS A 316 1.97 18.86 7.03
CA HIS A 316 2.65 19.65 5.99
C HIS A 316 1.95 21.01 5.88
N GLU A 317 2.66 22.07 5.52
CA GLU A 317 2.11 23.43 5.35
C GLU A 317 0.95 23.51 4.34
N ASP A 318 0.95 22.59 3.36
CA ASP A 318 -0.10 22.48 2.35
C ASP A 318 -1.10 21.35 2.61
N SER A 319 -1.10 20.71 3.80
CA SER A 319 -2.08 19.67 4.12
C SER A 319 -3.50 20.13 3.81
N GLY A 320 -4.26 19.28 3.11
CA GLY A 320 -5.63 19.57 2.65
C GLY A 320 -5.74 20.43 1.38
N LYS A 321 -4.62 20.94 0.83
CA LYS A 321 -4.64 21.72 -0.42
C LYS A 321 -4.44 20.83 -1.63
N VAL A 322 -5.03 21.21 -2.76
CA VAL A 322 -4.69 20.65 -4.08
C VAL A 322 -3.31 21.21 -4.47
N VAL A 323 -2.34 20.33 -4.64
CA VAL A 323 -0.94 20.69 -4.96
C VAL A 323 -0.57 20.36 -6.41
N TYR A 324 -1.44 19.64 -7.11
CA TYR A 324 -1.28 19.32 -8.52
C TYR A 324 -2.64 18.99 -9.14
N GLU A 325 -2.82 19.38 -10.40
CA GLU A 325 -4.02 19.14 -11.20
C GLU A 325 -3.64 18.93 -12.67
N CYS A 326 -4.23 17.92 -13.33
CA CYS A 326 -4.04 17.66 -14.76
C CYS A 326 -5.34 17.33 -15.52
#